data_ca08561cd0665d781e13a98004318fdb
#
_entry.id   ca08561cd0665d781e13a98004318fdb
#
_cell.length_a   1.000
_cell.length_b   1.000
_cell.length_c   1.000
_cell.angle_alpha   90.00
_cell.angle_beta   90.00
_cell.angle_gamma   90.00
#
_symmetry.space_group_name_H-M   'P 1'
#
loop_
_entity.id
_entity.type
_entity.pdbx_description
1 polymer ?
#
loop_
_entity_poly.entity_id
_entity_poly.type
_entity_poly.pdbx_seq_one_letter_code
_entity_poly.pdbx_strand_id
1 'polypeptide(L)'
;MEDKTMVITKKHGLPENFLWGASTSAYQVEGANLSHGKGPSVQDIKTVPAGTSELDVCADFYHRYAEDIALMAEMGFKTFRFSIAWSRVLPEGTGRVNQEGIDFYNNVINECLKYGIEPLVTMFHFDLPAALEKKGGWSRRESVDEFVEFAKLLYLSLIHI
;
A
#
# COMPACT_ATOMS: atom_id res chain seq x y z
N MET A 1 -54.49 0.26 10.51
CA MET A 1 -53.07 0.00 10.21
C MET A 1 -52.60 1.10 9.28
N GLU A 2 -51.95 2.11 9.83
CA GLU A 2 -51.38 3.21 9.03
C GLU A 2 -50.15 2.70 8.28
N ASP A 3 -50.21 2.78 6.98
CA ASP A 3 -49.12 2.48 6.07
C ASP A 3 -48.03 3.58 6.25
N LYS A 4 -46.97 3.27 7.00
CA LYS A 4 -45.79 4.14 7.13
C LYS A 4 -44.99 4.02 5.87
N THR A 5 -45.42 4.64 4.79
CA THR A 5 -44.64 4.84 3.59
C THR A 5 -43.35 5.61 3.99
N MET A 6 -42.24 4.94 4.00
CA MET A 6 -40.95 5.55 4.30
C MET A 6 -40.65 6.57 3.22
N VAL A 7 -40.82 7.87 3.55
CA VAL A 7 -40.45 8.98 2.67
C VAL A 7 -38.93 8.98 2.57
N ILE A 8 -38.39 8.41 1.50
CA ILE A 8 -36.98 8.55 1.15
C ILE A 8 -36.80 10.02 0.74
N THR A 9 -36.39 10.87 1.70
CA THR A 9 -35.97 12.22 1.39
C THR A 9 -34.83 12.13 0.36
N LYS A 10 -34.94 12.92 -0.72
CA LYS A 10 -33.95 13.03 -1.79
C LYS A 10 -32.59 13.22 -1.13
N LYS A 11 -31.74 12.17 -1.12
CA LYS A 11 -30.36 12.29 -0.66
C LYS A 11 -29.71 13.29 -1.59
N HIS A 12 -29.11 14.36 -1.04
CA HIS A 12 -28.22 15.20 -1.82
C HIS A 12 -27.14 14.28 -2.37
N GLY A 13 -27.02 14.19 -3.69
CA GLY A 13 -25.99 13.39 -4.34
C GLY A 13 -24.62 13.89 -3.91
N LEU A 14 -23.63 13.00 -3.95
CA LEU A 14 -22.23 13.41 -3.77
C LEU A 14 -21.85 14.35 -4.95
N PRO A 15 -20.87 15.25 -4.74
CA PRO A 15 -20.36 16.10 -5.82
C PRO A 15 -19.97 15.28 -7.05
N GLU A 16 -20.11 15.86 -8.26
CA GLU A 16 -19.76 15.17 -9.50
C GLU A 16 -18.29 14.74 -9.57
N ASN A 17 -17.42 15.50 -8.89
CA ASN A 17 -15.98 15.20 -8.79
C ASN A 17 -15.61 14.36 -7.57
N PHE A 18 -16.58 13.71 -6.90
CA PHE A 18 -16.29 12.82 -5.78
C PHE A 18 -15.47 11.62 -6.24
N LEU A 19 -14.35 11.36 -5.56
CA LEU A 19 -13.43 10.28 -5.89
C LEU A 19 -13.89 8.97 -5.23
N TRP A 20 -14.58 8.14 -6.00
CA TRP A 20 -14.91 6.77 -5.61
C TRP A 20 -13.69 5.88 -5.76
N GLY A 21 -13.40 5.05 -4.78
CA GLY A 21 -12.25 4.16 -4.85
C GLY A 21 -12.19 3.16 -3.71
N ALA A 22 -11.07 2.47 -3.63
CA ALA A 22 -10.79 1.47 -2.60
C ALA A 22 -9.37 1.64 -2.05
N SER A 23 -9.07 0.88 -1.00
CA SER A 23 -7.75 0.90 -0.37
C SER A 23 -7.24 -0.49 -0.07
N THR A 24 -5.92 -0.67 -0.20
CA THR A 24 -5.19 -1.86 0.24
C THR A 24 -3.98 -1.47 1.08
N SER A 25 -3.30 -2.45 1.64
CA SER A 25 -1.98 -2.24 2.25
C SER A 25 -0.99 -3.29 1.77
N ALA A 26 0.28 -2.91 1.65
CA ALA A 26 1.34 -3.71 1.06
C ALA A 26 1.39 -5.14 1.62
N TYR A 27 1.58 -5.30 2.92
CA TYR A 27 1.73 -6.61 3.54
C TYR A 27 0.47 -7.51 3.43
N GLN A 28 -0.71 -6.92 3.16
CA GLN A 28 -1.96 -7.67 3.05
C GLN A 28 -2.24 -8.20 1.64
N VAL A 29 -1.66 -7.58 0.61
CA VAL A 29 -2.02 -7.93 -0.78
C VAL A 29 -0.83 -8.26 -1.67
N GLU A 30 0.36 -7.69 -1.43
CA GLU A 30 1.48 -7.81 -2.37
C GLU A 30 1.98 -9.23 -2.55
N GLY A 31 2.15 -9.99 -1.47
CA GLY A 31 2.91 -11.24 -1.52
C GLY A 31 4.37 -11.00 -1.88
N ALA A 32 4.98 -11.95 -2.60
CA ALA A 32 6.39 -11.88 -3.00
C ALA A 32 7.33 -11.55 -1.83
N ASN A 33 7.05 -12.17 -0.67
CA ASN A 33 7.84 -11.99 0.54
C ASN A 33 9.25 -12.55 0.36
N LEU A 34 10.26 -11.84 0.88
CA LEU A 34 11.68 -12.18 0.80
C LEU A 34 12.19 -12.45 -0.62
N SER A 35 11.47 -12.00 -1.64
CA SER A 35 11.88 -12.04 -3.04
C SER A 35 12.12 -10.64 -3.59
N HIS A 36 12.72 -10.53 -4.77
CA HIS A 36 12.96 -9.25 -5.43
C HIS A 36 13.65 -8.22 -4.53
N GLY A 37 14.58 -8.67 -3.69
CA GLY A 37 15.35 -7.81 -2.79
C GLY A 37 14.60 -7.26 -1.58
N LYS A 38 13.32 -7.62 -1.36
CA LYS A 38 12.56 -7.21 -0.17
C LYS A 38 13.17 -7.81 1.10
N GLY A 39 13.38 -6.98 2.13
CA GLY A 39 13.70 -7.43 3.47
C GLY A 39 12.46 -7.82 4.28
N PRO A 40 12.62 -8.52 5.43
CA PRO A 40 11.51 -8.86 6.29
C PRO A 40 10.96 -7.63 7.03
N SER A 41 9.65 -7.58 7.20
CA SER A 41 8.94 -6.64 8.08
C SER A 41 8.51 -7.33 9.37
N VAL A 42 8.01 -6.55 10.33
CA VAL A 42 7.39 -7.10 11.56
C VAL A 42 6.18 -7.97 11.27
N GLN A 43 5.53 -7.81 10.12
CA GLN A 43 4.39 -8.64 9.73
C GLN A 43 4.86 -10.02 9.25
N ASP A 44 5.97 -10.08 8.51
CA ASP A 44 6.53 -11.30 7.95
C ASP A 44 7.11 -12.24 9.02
N ILE A 45 7.56 -11.70 10.17
CA ILE A 45 8.16 -12.47 11.26
C ILE A 45 7.19 -12.86 12.38
N LYS A 46 5.92 -12.46 12.26
CA LYS A 46 4.89 -12.86 13.23
C LYS A 46 4.55 -14.33 13.10
N THR A 47 4.32 -14.97 14.23
CA THR A 47 3.76 -16.33 14.23
C THR A 47 2.34 -16.29 13.68
N VAL A 48 2.10 -17.03 12.62
CA VAL A 48 0.78 -17.17 12.00
C VAL A 48 -0.07 -18.12 12.83
N PRO A 49 -1.28 -17.75 13.29
CA PRO A 49 -2.15 -18.64 14.04
C PRO A 49 -2.56 -19.86 13.21
N ALA A 50 -2.68 -21.00 13.85
CA ALA A 50 -3.14 -22.24 13.19
C ALA A 50 -4.48 -22.03 12.49
N GLY A 51 -4.58 -22.47 11.24
CA GLY A 51 -5.80 -22.32 10.41
C GLY A 51 -5.96 -20.97 9.72
N THR A 52 -4.96 -20.11 9.76
CA THR A 52 -4.89 -18.87 8.96
C THR A 52 -3.84 -18.99 7.87
N SER A 53 -4.00 -18.19 6.79
CA SER A 53 -3.03 -18.18 5.70
C SER A 53 -1.80 -17.35 6.04
N GLU A 54 -0.65 -17.79 5.54
CA GLU A 54 0.58 -17.02 5.55
C GLU A 54 0.51 -15.84 4.56
N LEU A 55 1.36 -14.84 4.77
CA LEU A 55 1.36 -13.62 3.94
C LEU A 55 2.29 -13.73 2.70
N ASP A 56 2.78 -14.93 2.38
CA ASP A 56 3.79 -15.12 1.34
C ASP A 56 3.28 -14.82 -0.06
N VAL A 57 2.05 -15.20 -0.35
CA VAL A 57 1.40 -14.98 -1.65
C VAL A 57 0.33 -13.91 -1.56
N CYS A 58 -0.51 -13.91 -0.54
CA CYS A 58 -1.65 -12.99 -0.37
C CYS A 58 -2.54 -12.97 -1.62
N ALA A 59 -2.78 -11.78 -2.18
CA ALA A 59 -3.47 -11.59 -3.47
C ALA A 59 -2.49 -11.58 -4.65
N ASP A 60 -1.22 -11.77 -4.40
CA ASP A 60 -0.14 -11.73 -5.40
C ASP A 60 -0.10 -10.41 -6.21
N PHE A 61 -0.46 -9.32 -5.55
CA PHE A 61 -0.54 -8.00 -6.19
C PHE A 61 0.79 -7.57 -6.79
N TYR A 62 1.93 -8.02 -6.22
CA TYR A 62 3.25 -7.72 -6.76
C TYR A 62 3.38 -8.14 -8.24
N HIS A 63 2.82 -9.28 -8.62
CA HIS A 63 2.85 -9.77 -10.01
C HIS A 63 1.61 -9.40 -10.81
N ARG A 64 0.47 -9.14 -10.15
CA ARG A 64 -0.84 -8.97 -10.79
C ARG A 64 -1.36 -7.54 -10.76
N TYR A 65 -0.60 -6.56 -10.27
CA TYR A 65 -1.05 -5.17 -10.12
C TYR A 65 -1.69 -4.60 -11.40
N ALA A 66 -1.15 -4.91 -12.57
CA ALA A 66 -1.66 -4.38 -13.83
C ALA A 66 -3.07 -4.92 -14.17
N GLU A 67 -3.31 -6.23 -13.92
CA GLU A 67 -4.63 -6.85 -14.07
C GLU A 67 -5.62 -6.28 -13.04
N ASP A 68 -5.21 -6.21 -11.78
CA ASP A 68 -6.05 -5.73 -10.70
C ASP A 68 -6.45 -4.26 -10.90
N ILE A 69 -5.54 -3.40 -11.34
CA ILE A 69 -5.82 -1.98 -11.63
C ILE A 69 -6.75 -1.84 -12.85
N ALA A 70 -6.59 -2.69 -13.87
CA ALA A 70 -7.51 -2.71 -15.00
C ALA A 70 -8.94 -3.07 -14.56
N LEU A 71 -9.10 -4.05 -13.68
CA LEU A 71 -10.40 -4.40 -13.09
C LEU A 71 -10.98 -3.26 -12.24
N MET A 72 -10.15 -2.55 -11.47
CA MET A 72 -10.59 -1.34 -10.75
C MET A 72 -11.12 -0.26 -11.71
N ALA A 73 -10.46 -0.08 -12.85
CA ALA A 73 -10.91 0.86 -13.89
C ALA A 73 -12.26 0.45 -14.48
N GLU A 74 -12.47 -0.83 -14.77
CA GLU A 74 -13.76 -1.37 -15.23
C GLU A 74 -14.88 -1.17 -14.20
N MET A 75 -14.57 -1.27 -12.91
CA MET A 75 -15.47 -0.96 -11.80
C MET A 75 -15.78 0.54 -11.65
N GLY A 76 -15.09 1.40 -12.38
CA GLY A 76 -15.27 2.85 -12.36
C GLY A 76 -14.57 3.57 -11.23
N PHE A 77 -13.56 2.98 -10.61
CA PHE A 77 -12.75 3.65 -9.57
C PHE A 77 -12.07 4.89 -10.11
N LYS A 78 -12.02 5.93 -9.27
CA LYS A 78 -11.37 7.22 -9.56
C LYS A 78 -10.15 7.45 -8.68
N THR A 79 -10.00 6.69 -7.60
CA THR A 79 -8.84 6.74 -6.73
C THR A 79 -8.54 5.34 -6.18
N PHE A 80 -7.27 5.06 -6.01
CA PHE A 80 -6.79 3.85 -5.36
C PHE A 80 -5.73 4.19 -4.33
N ARG A 81 -6.04 3.94 -3.04
CA ARG A 81 -5.06 4.09 -1.98
C ARG A 81 -4.34 2.79 -1.73
N PHE A 82 -3.01 2.82 -1.78
CA PHE A 82 -2.16 1.68 -1.43
C PHE A 82 -0.99 2.14 -0.54
N SER A 83 -0.35 1.22 0.15
CA SER A 83 0.83 1.54 0.94
C SER A 83 2.12 1.03 0.29
N ILE A 84 3.23 1.66 0.67
CA ILE A 84 4.58 1.24 0.30
C ILE A 84 5.13 0.36 1.42
N ALA A 85 5.59 -0.85 1.09
CA ALA A 85 6.36 -1.66 2.02
C ALA A 85 7.76 -1.05 2.20
N TRP A 86 8.02 -0.46 3.37
CA TRP A 86 9.32 0.16 3.65
C TRP A 86 10.48 -0.81 3.40
N SER A 87 10.34 -2.08 3.86
CA SER A 87 11.35 -3.12 3.66
C SER A 87 11.50 -3.60 2.20
N ARG A 88 10.58 -3.27 1.29
CA ARG A 88 10.74 -3.51 -0.14
C ARG A 88 11.64 -2.47 -0.79
N VAL A 89 11.57 -1.23 -0.31
CA VAL A 89 12.38 -0.10 -0.80
C VAL A 89 13.74 -0.04 -0.12
N LEU A 90 13.76 -0.18 1.20
CA LEU A 90 14.95 -0.22 2.04
C LEU A 90 14.94 -1.52 2.86
N PRO A 91 15.57 -2.60 2.40
CA PRO A 91 15.47 -3.95 3.02
C PRO A 91 15.84 -4.00 4.50
N GLU A 92 16.83 -3.18 4.91
CA GLU A 92 17.27 -3.04 6.30
C GLU A 92 16.65 -1.81 7.01
N GLY A 93 15.67 -1.15 6.35
CA GLY A 93 15.04 0.08 6.81
C GLY A 93 15.85 1.35 6.57
N THR A 94 17.14 1.21 6.32
CA THR A 94 18.08 2.30 6.03
C THR A 94 19.16 1.83 5.05
N GLY A 95 19.93 2.77 4.49
CA GLY A 95 21.12 2.47 3.70
C GLY A 95 20.82 2.04 2.28
N ARG A 96 21.04 0.77 1.94
CA ARG A 96 20.94 0.29 0.56
C ARG A 96 19.50 0.36 0.02
N VAL A 97 19.32 1.09 -1.07
CA VAL A 97 18.05 1.14 -1.81
C VAL A 97 17.89 -0.12 -2.66
N ASN A 98 16.70 -0.71 -2.64
CA ASN A 98 16.31 -1.76 -3.55
C ASN A 98 15.61 -1.15 -4.77
N GLN A 99 16.31 -1.10 -5.89
CA GLN A 99 15.79 -0.49 -7.12
C GLN A 99 14.55 -1.24 -7.66
N GLU A 100 14.52 -2.58 -7.58
CA GLU A 100 13.35 -3.36 -8.00
C GLU A 100 12.09 -2.96 -7.22
N GLY A 101 12.22 -2.61 -5.94
CA GLY A 101 11.12 -2.11 -5.14
C GLY A 101 10.63 -0.73 -5.59
N ILE A 102 11.54 0.18 -5.91
CA ILE A 102 11.21 1.50 -6.48
C ILE A 102 10.51 1.34 -7.84
N ASP A 103 11.05 0.50 -8.71
CA ASP A 103 10.51 0.25 -10.05
C ASP A 103 9.09 -0.35 -9.98
N PHE A 104 8.86 -1.27 -9.05
CA PHE A 104 7.53 -1.84 -8.82
C PHE A 104 6.50 -0.75 -8.47
N TYR A 105 6.78 0.13 -7.51
CA TYR A 105 5.83 1.18 -7.14
C TYR A 105 5.65 2.23 -8.23
N ASN A 106 6.70 2.57 -8.98
CA ASN A 106 6.55 3.41 -10.17
C ASN A 106 5.61 2.77 -11.20
N ASN A 107 5.74 1.47 -11.44
CA ASN A 107 4.85 0.75 -12.35
C ASN A 107 3.40 0.74 -11.87
N VAL A 108 3.16 0.53 -10.57
CA VAL A 108 1.81 0.61 -9.96
C VAL A 108 1.20 2.01 -10.17
N ILE A 109 1.97 3.07 -9.88
CA ILE A 109 1.52 4.46 -10.08
C ILE A 109 1.20 4.72 -11.55
N ASN A 110 2.11 4.37 -12.45
CA ASN A 110 1.93 4.57 -13.89
C ASN A 110 0.70 3.81 -14.42
N GLU A 111 0.45 2.59 -13.93
CA GLU A 111 -0.73 1.82 -14.33
C GLU A 111 -2.03 2.49 -13.83
N CYS A 112 -2.06 3.03 -12.61
CA CYS A 112 -3.19 3.83 -12.14
C CYS A 112 -3.44 5.05 -13.04
N LEU A 113 -2.41 5.82 -13.33
CA LEU A 113 -2.49 7.02 -14.17
C LEU A 113 -2.96 6.70 -15.59
N LYS A 114 -2.52 5.60 -16.17
CA LYS A 114 -2.96 5.11 -17.49
C LYS A 114 -4.49 4.97 -17.58
N TYR A 115 -5.15 4.59 -16.49
CA TYR A 115 -6.61 4.45 -16.43
C TYR A 115 -7.32 5.68 -15.83
N GLY A 116 -6.61 6.75 -15.54
CA GLY A 116 -7.17 7.94 -14.90
C GLY A 116 -7.64 7.69 -13.46
N ILE A 117 -7.02 6.74 -12.78
CA ILE A 117 -7.19 6.47 -11.36
C ILE A 117 -6.15 7.26 -10.58
N GLU A 118 -6.58 8.12 -9.67
CA GLU A 118 -5.70 8.91 -8.80
C GLU A 118 -5.02 8.00 -7.76
N PRO A 119 -3.68 7.85 -7.79
CA PRO A 119 -2.96 7.05 -6.80
C PRO A 119 -2.82 7.82 -5.48
N LEU A 120 -3.33 7.27 -4.39
CA LEU A 120 -3.17 7.82 -3.05
C LEU A 120 -2.18 6.98 -2.26
N VAL A 121 -0.93 7.42 -2.22
CA VAL A 121 0.18 6.67 -1.63
C VAL A 121 0.25 6.86 -0.12
N THR A 122 0.27 5.76 0.62
CA THR A 122 0.53 5.71 2.07
C THR A 122 1.97 5.23 2.30
N MET A 123 2.82 6.05 2.87
CA MET A 123 4.25 5.73 3.04
C MET A 123 4.50 4.57 4.01
N PHE A 124 3.67 4.40 5.03
CA PHE A 124 3.83 3.38 6.07
C PHE A 124 2.48 2.85 6.55
N HIS A 125 2.34 1.53 6.64
CA HIS A 125 1.11 0.88 7.11
C HIS A 125 1.41 -0.35 7.97
N PHE A 126 1.97 -0.13 9.19
CA PHE A 126 2.22 -1.14 10.23
C PHE A 126 3.19 -2.29 9.86
N ASP A 127 4.00 -2.12 8.83
CA ASP A 127 4.95 -3.10 8.30
C ASP A 127 6.41 -2.62 8.44
N LEU A 128 6.78 -2.20 9.67
CA LEU A 128 8.12 -1.73 9.99
C LEU A 128 9.17 -2.77 9.60
N PRO A 129 10.29 -2.39 8.94
CA PRO A 129 11.39 -3.31 8.69
C PRO A 129 11.87 -4.00 9.98
N ALA A 130 11.98 -5.34 9.95
CA ALA A 130 12.36 -6.13 11.11
C ALA A 130 13.74 -5.73 11.67
N ALA A 131 14.63 -5.22 10.82
CA ALA A 131 15.93 -4.71 11.24
C ALA A 131 15.81 -3.45 12.11
N LEU A 132 14.83 -2.58 11.87
CA LEU A 132 14.55 -1.42 12.71
C LEU A 132 13.86 -1.84 14.02
N GLU A 133 12.93 -2.80 13.94
CA GLU A 133 12.28 -3.35 15.13
C GLU A 133 13.29 -3.95 16.12
N LYS A 134 14.27 -4.71 15.62
CA LYS A 134 15.37 -5.27 16.45
C LYS A 134 16.18 -4.21 17.18
N LYS A 135 16.21 -2.98 16.65
CA LYS A 135 16.90 -1.84 17.29
C LYS A 135 16.01 -1.10 18.30
N GLY A 136 14.73 -1.48 18.43
CA GLY A 136 13.75 -0.86 19.34
C GLY A 136 12.62 -0.13 18.63
N GLY A 137 12.55 -0.19 17.29
CA GLY A 137 11.42 0.30 16.49
C GLY A 137 11.02 1.74 16.83
N TRP A 138 9.74 2.00 16.90
CA TRP A 138 9.19 3.34 17.18
C TRP A 138 9.43 3.86 18.59
N SER A 139 9.98 3.05 19.50
CA SER A 139 10.35 3.53 20.84
C SER A 139 11.66 4.34 20.87
N ARG A 140 12.41 4.34 19.76
CA ARG A 140 13.66 5.12 19.60
C ARG A 140 13.39 6.43 18.88
N ARG A 141 14.12 7.47 19.27
CA ARG A 141 14.06 8.80 18.60
C ARG A 141 14.62 8.73 17.17
N GLU A 142 15.67 7.96 16.95
CA GLU A 142 16.34 7.78 15.66
C GLU A 142 15.40 7.21 14.58
N SER A 143 14.39 6.44 14.97
CA SER A 143 13.40 5.91 14.01
C SER A 143 12.61 7.01 13.29
N VAL A 144 12.47 8.18 13.89
CA VAL A 144 11.87 9.35 13.23
C VAL A 144 12.77 9.85 12.10
N ASP A 145 14.08 9.93 12.35
CA ASP A 145 15.05 10.39 11.35
C ASP A 145 15.18 9.35 10.21
N GLU A 146 15.18 8.05 10.56
CA GLU A 146 15.15 6.94 9.60
C GLU A 146 13.89 6.99 8.71
N PHE A 147 12.72 7.32 9.28
CA PHE A 147 11.50 7.52 8.51
C PHE A 147 11.54 8.75 7.61
N VAL A 148 12.13 9.85 8.07
CA VAL A 148 12.31 11.05 7.26
C VAL A 148 13.18 10.76 6.04
N GLU A 149 14.28 10.01 6.19
CA GLU A 149 15.10 9.61 5.04
C GLU A 149 14.37 8.69 4.06
N PHE A 150 13.58 7.74 4.58
CA PHE A 150 12.70 6.92 3.74
C PHE A 150 11.68 7.78 2.98
N ALA A 151 11.01 8.72 3.66
CA ALA A 151 10.05 9.63 3.02
C ALA A 151 10.71 10.48 1.92
N LYS A 152 11.90 11.04 2.18
CA LYS A 152 12.66 11.79 1.16
C LYS A 152 12.97 10.94 -0.06
N LEU A 153 13.40 9.69 0.13
CA LEU A 153 13.66 8.77 -0.96
C LEU A 153 12.40 8.55 -1.81
N LEU A 154 11.23 8.33 -1.18
CA LEU A 154 9.97 8.15 -1.89
C LEU A 154 9.59 9.40 -2.68
N TYR A 155 9.69 10.59 -2.09
CA TYR A 155 9.40 11.85 -2.78
C TYR A 155 10.29 12.06 -4.01
N LEU A 156 11.55 11.67 -3.95
CA LEU A 156 12.48 11.83 -5.07
C LEU A 156 12.32 10.75 -6.15
N SER A 157 11.77 9.59 -5.80
CA SER A 157 11.76 8.40 -6.67
C SER A 157 10.40 8.06 -7.25
N LEU A 158 9.29 8.40 -6.57
CA LEU A 158 7.95 7.97 -6.94
C LEU A 158 7.03 9.13 -7.33
N ILE A 159 7.36 10.35 -6.96
CA ILE A 159 6.49 11.49 -7.19
C ILE A 159 6.98 12.22 -8.43
N HIS A 160 6.37 11.92 -9.56
CA HIS A 160 6.49 12.69 -10.80
C HIS A 160 5.46 13.83 -10.80
N ILE A 161 5.59 14.71 -9.81
CA ILE A 161 4.75 15.91 -9.73
C ILE A 161 5.51 17.07 -10.35
#